data_1f12648584a9ce08e80b1d186b59c46e
#
_entry.id   1f12648584a9ce08e80b1d186b59c46e
#
_cell.length_a   1.000
_cell.length_b   1.000
_cell.length_c   1.000
_cell.angle_alpha   90.00
_cell.angle_beta   90.00
_cell.angle_gamma   90.00
#
_symmetry.space_group_name_H-M   'P 1'
#
loop_
_entity.id
_entity.type
_entity.pdbx_description
1 polymer ?
#
loop_
_entity_poly.entity_id
_entity_poly.type
_entity_poly.pdbx_seq_one_letter_code
_entity_poly.pdbx_strand_id
1 'polypeptide(L)' 'MKKEKIILAYSGGLDTSVILKWLDNKGFDVIAYVADVGQKEDFEAIKEKAYATGASKVY' A
#
# COMPACT_ATOMS: atom_id res chain seq x y z
N MET A 1 19.14 5.70 -9.86
CA MET A 1 18.90 4.26 -9.93
C MET A 1 17.42 3.95 -9.82
N LYS A 2 16.98 2.95 -10.54
CA LYS A 2 15.58 2.56 -10.51
C LYS A 2 15.26 1.80 -9.23
N LYS A 3 14.13 2.12 -8.63
CA LYS A 3 13.62 1.37 -7.50
C LYS A 3 13.00 0.07 -8.00
N GLU A 4 13.20 -1.00 -7.26
CA GLU A 4 12.50 -2.24 -7.55
C GLU A 4 11.04 -2.10 -7.14
N LYS A 5 10.16 -2.64 -7.97
CA LYS A 5 8.72 -2.62 -7.70
C LYS A 5 8.32 -3.87 -6.93
N ILE A 6 7.56 -3.66 -5.88
CA ILE A 6 7.04 -4.74 -5.07
C ILE A 6 5.53 -4.59 -4.97
N ILE A 7 4.82 -5.67 -5.21
CA ILE A 7 3.37 -5.68 -5.05
C ILE A 7 3.06 -6.25 -3.68
N LEU A 8 2.38 -5.45 -2.87
CA LEU A 8 2.01 -5.82 -1.52
C LEU A 8 0.50 -5.94 -1.40
N ALA A 9 0.03 -7.10 -0.93
CA ALA A 9 -1.38 -7.25 -0.62
C ALA A 9 -1.67 -6.42 0.62
N TYR A 10 -2.46 -5.37 0.47
CA TYR A 10 -2.68 -4.37 1.50
C TYR A 10 -4.12 -4.41 1.98
N SER A 11 -4.30 -4.62 3.26
CA SER A 11 -5.63 -4.68 3.86
C SER A 11 -6.02 -3.40 4.59
N GLY A 12 -5.08 -2.50 4.77
CA GLY A 12 -5.31 -1.30 5.58
C GLY A 12 -5.08 -1.54 7.06
N GLY A 13 -4.73 -2.76 7.45
CA GLY A 13 -4.46 -3.09 8.83
C GLY A 13 -3.09 -2.62 9.28
N LEU A 14 -2.88 -2.67 10.60
CA LEU A 14 -1.64 -2.18 11.18
C LEU A 14 -0.42 -2.94 10.67
N ASP A 15 -0.52 -4.27 10.59
CA ASP A 15 0.61 -5.09 10.17
C ASP A 15 1.04 -4.79 8.74
N THR A 16 0.07 -4.70 7.83
CA THR A 16 0.39 -4.41 6.43
C THR A 16 0.88 -2.97 6.26
N SER A 17 0.41 -2.05 7.08
CA SER A 17 0.89 -0.67 7.06
C SER A 17 2.35 -0.60 7.50
N VAL A 18 2.73 -1.38 8.52
CA VAL A 18 4.11 -1.43 8.99
C VAL A 18 5.01 -2.00 7.89
N ILE A 19 4.57 -3.05 7.23
CA ILE A 19 5.34 -3.66 6.14
C ILE A 19 5.52 -2.68 4.99
N LEU A 20 4.46 -1.98 4.62
CA LEU A 20 4.51 -0.99 3.56
C LEU A 20 5.53 0.10 3.87
N LYS A 21 5.48 0.62 5.08
CA LYS A 21 6.40 1.67 5.52
C LYS A 21 7.83 1.18 5.52
N TRP A 22 8.05 -0.04 5.97
CA TRP A 22 9.37 -0.64 5.99
C TRP A 22 9.95 -0.76 4.57
N LEU A 23 9.12 -1.24 3.63
CA LEU A 23 9.55 -1.38 2.25
C LEU A 23 9.84 -0.02 1.62
N ASP A 24 9.01 0.97 1.90
CA ASP A 24 9.22 2.32 1.40
C ASP A 24 10.55 2.89 1.91
N ASN A 25 10.83 2.68 3.19
CA ASN A 25 12.07 3.16 3.79
C ASN A 25 13.30 2.45 3.22
N LYS A 26 13.15 1.23 2.74
CA LYS A 26 14.23 0.49 2.09
C LYS A 26 14.49 0.93 0.66
N GLY A 27 13.64 1.78 0.12
CA GLY A 27 13.81 2.31 -1.22
C GLY A 27 13.08 1.54 -2.30
N PHE A 28 12.12 0.69 -1.92
CA PHE A 28 11.31 -0.02 -2.90
C PHE A 28 10.15 0.84 -3.36
N ASP A 29 9.73 0.58 -4.60
CA ASP A 29 8.56 1.21 -5.19
C ASP A 29 7.37 0.31 -4.91
N VAL A 30 6.61 0.60 -3.87
CA VAL A 30 5.58 -0.29 -3.38
C VAL A 30 4.25 -0.04 -4.06
N ILE A 31 3.70 -1.09 -4.64
CA ILE A 31 2.37 -1.05 -5.25
C ILE A 31 1.43 -1.81 -4.32
N ALA A 32 0.48 -1.12 -3.74
CA ALA A 32 -0.46 -1.73 -2.82
C ALA A 32 -1.65 -2.28 -3.60
N TYR A 33 -1.93 -3.55 -3.41
CA TYR A 33 -3.08 -4.20 -4.02
C TYR A 33 -4.14 -4.47 -2.96
N VAL A 34 -5.28 -3.81 -3.10
CA VAL A 34 -6.39 -3.92 -2.15
C VAL A 34 -7.42 -4.89 -2.69
N ALA A 35 -7.71 -5.94 -1.93
CA ALA A 35 -8.66 -6.96 -2.34
C ALA A 35 -9.79 -7.05 -1.31
N ASP A 36 -10.90 -7.62 -1.71
CA ASP A 36 -12.04 -7.92 -0.83
C ASP A 36 -12.58 -6.70 -0.10
N VAL A 37 -12.68 -5.59 -0.81
CA VAL A 37 -13.31 -4.41 -0.25
C VAL A 37 -14.80 -4.47 -0.60
N GLY A 38 -15.62 -4.40 0.42
CA GLY A 38 -17.05 -4.52 0.21
C GLY A 38 -17.68 -3.31 -0.43
N GLN A 39 -17.17 -2.13 -0.14
CA GLN A 39 -17.77 -0.90 -0.62
C GLN A 39 -16.72 0.07 -1.15
N LYS A 40 -17.17 0.96 -2.01
CA LYS A 40 -16.28 1.94 -2.63
C LYS A 40 -15.66 2.89 -1.61
N GLU A 41 -16.44 3.27 -0.61
CA GLU A 41 -15.93 4.16 0.44
C GLU A 41 -14.78 3.52 1.20
N ASP A 42 -14.88 2.22 1.45
CA ASP A 42 -13.82 1.49 2.15
C ASP A 42 -12.55 1.47 1.31
N PHE A 43 -12.69 1.26 0.01
CA PHE A 43 -11.55 1.27 -0.88
C PHE A 43 -10.86 2.64 -0.88
N GLU A 44 -11.64 3.71 -0.96
CA GLU A 44 -11.09 5.05 -0.99
C GLU A 44 -10.34 5.38 0.30
N ALA A 45 -10.88 4.97 1.44
CA ALA A 45 -10.21 5.20 2.72
C ALA A 45 -8.89 4.43 2.81
N ILE A 46 -8.90 3.18 2.38
CA ILE A 46 -7.69 2.34 2.39
C ILE A 46 -6.66 2.89 1.42
N LYS A 47 -7.11 3.35 0.27
CA LYS A 47 -6.25 3.93 -0.76
C LYS A 47 -5.52 5.16 -0.22
N GLU A 48 -6.25 6.06 0.43
CA GLU A 48 -5.64 7.25 1.02
C GLU A 48 -4.60 6.87 2.07
N LYS A 49 -4.93 5.89 2.90
CA LYS A 49 -4.02 5.44 3.94
C LYS A 49 -2.76 4.83 3.33
N ALA A 50 -2.91 4.05 2.27
CA ALA A 50 -1.77 3.44 1.59
C ALA A 50 -0.83 4.49 1.02
N TYR A 51 -1.38 5.50 0.35
CA TYR A 51 -0.56 6.58 -0.19
C TYR A 51 0.13 7.36 0.93
N ALA A 52 -0.58 7.64 2.01
CA ALA A 52 0.00 8.37 3.14
C ALA A 52 1.11 7.57 3.82
N THR A 53 1.03 6.24 3.72
CA THR A 53 2.03 5.36 4.32
C THR A 53 3.26 5.19 3.43
N GLY A 54 3.12 5.40 2.12
CA GLY A 54 4.27 5.36 1.22
C GLY A 54 4.09 4.59 -0.06
N ALA A 55 2.88 4.14 -0.37
CA ALA A 55 2.64 3.42 -1.62
C ALA A 55 2.76 4.35 -2.83
N SER A 56 3.32 3.86 -3.91
CA SER A 56 3.41 4.59 -5.17
C SER A 56 2.14 4.49 -5.97
N LYS A 57 1.51 3.34 -5.93
CA LYS A 57 0.27 3.07 -6.62
C LYS A 57 -0.62 2.18 -5.74
N VAL A 58 -1.90 2.32 -5.92
CA VAL A 58 -2.89 1.51 -5.21
C VAL A 58 -3.92 0.99 -6.21
N TYR A 59 -4.17 -0.30 -6.15
CA TYR A 59 -5.16 -0.95 -7.01
C TYR A 59 -6.18 -1.72 -6.21
#